data_3219e55d540e22de8b51b4ecc189ed91
#
_entry.id   3219e55d540e22de8b51b4ecc189ed91
#
_cell.length_a   1.000
_cell.length_b   1.000
_cell.length_c   1.000
_cell.angle_alpha   90.00
_cell.angle_beta   90.00
_cell.angle_gamma   90.00
#
_symmetry.space_group_name_H-M   'P 1'
#
loop_
_entity.id
_entity.type
_entity.pdbx_description
1 polymer ?
#
loop_
_entity_poly.entity_id
_entity_poly.type
_entity_poly.pdbx_seq_one_letter_code
_entity_poly.pdbx_strand_id
1 'polypeptide(L)'
;MFDGKTLTGWSAMPGGKWEVKNGSILGTSEKSEKRHGILLSTNEFSDFVIRAKFRVHKGNSGFYFRAKKVNSAVSVNGFQIEVDTSQKTGGLYETGGRAWVTKPDKAEIDKRKYIPGEWTDLELNAVGRNITVKINGVICSELKNDKGNTKGYFGLQLHGGQEMKVEYRNIQIKEL
;
A
#
# COMPACT_ATOMS: atom_id res chain seq x y z
N MET A 1 8.81 6.21 9.65
CA MET A 1 9.24 5.71 8.32
C MET A 1 9.43 6.81 7.28
N PHE A 2 8.64 7.88 7.31
CA PHE A 2 8.78 9.00 6.38
C PHE A 2 8.84 10.32 7.16
N ASP A 3 9.90 11.10 6.93
CA ASP A 3 10.19 12.33 7.66
C ASP A 3 9.49 13.59 7.11
N GLY A 4 8.74 13.44 6.02
CA GLY A 4 8.09 14.55 5.31
C GLY A 4 9.01 15.36 4.39
N LYS A 5 10.31 15.02 4.30
CA LYS A 5 11.32 15.82 3.60
C LYS A 5 12.13 15.04 2.58
N THR A 6 12.44 13.77 2.85
CA THR A 6 13.34 12.97 2.02
C THR A 6 12.78 11.55 1.79
N LEU A 7 13.28 10.87 0.77
CA LEU A 7 13.04 9.44 0.56
C LEU A 7 14.11 8.56 1.23
N THR A 8 14.82 9.09 2.22
CA THR A 8 15.78 8.30 3.01
C THR A 8 15.05 7.12 3.67
N GLY A 9 15.60 5.91 3.56
CA GLY A 9 14.96 4.67 4.00
C GLY A 9 14.02 4.04 2.97
N TRP A 10 13.95 4.62 1.76
CA TRP A 10 13.20 4.09 0.63
C TRP A 10 14.07 3.95 -0.62
N SER A 11 13.76 2.99 -1.47
CA SER A 11 14.44 2.70 -2.74
C SER A 11 13.40 2.56 -3.85
N ALA A 12 13.49 3.40 -4.88
CA ALA A 12 12.61 3.33 -6.04
C ALA A 12 13.06 2.25 -7.01
N MET A 13 12.13 1.39 -7.42
CA MET A 13 12.29 0.45 -8.52
C MET A 13 11.81 1.10 -9.83
N PRO A 14 12.30 0.65 -11.00
CA PRO A 14 11.89 1.20 -12.28
C PRO A 14 10.37 1.15 -12.49
N GLY A 15 9.82 2.24 -13.03
CA GLY A 15 8.39 2.41 -13.32
C GLY A 15 7.82 3.64 -12.64
N GLY A 16 7.42 4.64 -13.44
CA GLY A 16 6.92 5.93 -12.92
C GLY A 16 7.97 6.75 -12.17
N LYS A 17 7.51 7.71 -11.40
CA LYS A 17 8.34 8.66 -10.64
C LYS A 17 7.85 8.78 -9.21
N TRP A 18 8.77 8.77 -8.27
CA TRP A 18 8.54 9.06 -6.85
C TRP A 18 9.34 10.30 -6.45
N GLU A 19 8.70 11.24 -5.79
CA GLU A 19 9.34 12.46 -5.27
C GLU A 19 8.68 12.90 -3.96
N VAL A 20 9.37 13.73 -3.18
CA VAL A 20 8.76 14.41 -2.04
C VAL A 20 8.23 15.76 -2.49
N LYS A 21 6.97 16.03 -2.20
CA LYS A 21 6.30 17.29 -2.52
C LYS A 21 5.32 17.66 -1.41
N ASN A 22 5.43 18.87 -0.89
CA ASN A 22 4.53 19.42 0.16
C ASN A 22 4.35 18.48 1.36
N GLY A 23 5.45 17.89 1.86
CA GLY A 23 5.41 16.97 3.00
C GLY A 23 4.81 15.59 2.72
N SER A 24 4.64 15.23 1.45
CA SER A 24 4.09 13.95 1.00
C SER A 24 5.04 13.26 0.04
N ILE A 25 5.01 11.93 0.01
CA ILE A 25 5.55 11.13 -1.09
C ILE A 25 4.54 11.21 -2.22
N LEU A 26 4.88 11.82 -3.34
CA LEU A 26 4.09 11.88 -4.56
C LEU A 26 4.59 10.84 -5.55
N GLY A 27 3.69 9.96 -5.98
CA GLY A 27 3.91 9.01 -7.05
C GLY A 27 3.12 9.38 -8.30
N THR A 28 3.78 9.38 -9.45
CA THR A 28 3.17 9.64 -10.75
C THR A 28 3.68 8.67 -11.81
N SER A 29 2.80 8.30 -12.74
CA SER A 29 3.16 7.49 -13.91
C SER A 29 2.28 7.85 -15.09
N GLU A 30 2.86 7.81 -16.29
CA GLU A 30 2.14 7.98 -17.55
C GLU A 30 1.51 6.65 -17.99
N LYS A 31 0.43 6.70 -18.75
CA LYS A 31 -0.23 5.50 -19.30
C LYS A 31 0.68 4.66 -20.21
N SER A 32 1.68 5.29 -20.81
CA SER A 32 2.70 4.66 -21.66
C SER A 32 3.71 3.82 -20.88
N GLU A 33 3.93 4.11 -19.59
CA GLU A 33 4.81 3.31 -18.73
C GLU A 33 4.12 1.97 -18.39
N LYS A 34 4.71 0.87 -18.84
CA LYS A 34 4.15 -0.48 -18.66
C LYS A 34 4.63 -1.18 -17.39
N ARG A 35 5.75 -0.72 -16.82
CA ARG A 35 6.31 -1.30 -15.59
C ARG A 35 5.54 -0.80 -14.37
N HIS A 36 5.38 -1.66 -13.39
CA HIS A 36 4.90 -1.24 -12.08
C HIS A 36 6.02 -0.55 -11.30
N GLY A 37 5.84 0.73 -10.98
CA GLY A 37 6.77 1.47 -10.12
C GLY A 37 6.53 1.10 -8.65
N ILE A 38 7.57 0.63 -7.96
CA ILE A 38 7.50 0.33 -6.53
C ILE A 38 8.52 1.21 -5.80
N LEU A 39 8.06 1.92 -4.77
CA LEU A 39 8.92 2.57 -3.79
C LEU A 39 8.99 1.67 -2.57
N LEU A 40 10.12 1.00 -2.36
CA LEU A 40 10.28 -0.07 -1.37
C LEU A 40 11.07 0.43 -0.17
N SER A 41 10.69 0.07 1.06
CA SER A 41 11.51 0.32 2.25
C SER A 41 12.87 -0.38 2.15
N THR A 42 13.91 0.20 2.76
CA THR A 42 15.25 -0.45 2.80
C THR A 42 15.32 -1.57 3.83
N ASN A 43 14.46 -1.54 4.85
CA ASN A 43 14.39 -2.53 5.92
C ASN A 43 13.17 -3.43 5.77
N GLU A 44 13.29 -4.68 6.25
CA GLU A 44 12.20 -5.62 6.40
C GLU A 44 11.61 -5.54 7.82
N PHE A 45 10.30 -5.82 7.93
CA PHE A 45 9.54 -5.78 9.17
C PHE A 45 8.71 -7.06 9.34
N SER A 46 8.53 -7.50 10.58
CA SER A 46 7.74 -8.70 10.94
C SER A 46 6.40 -8.32 11.56
N ASP A 47 6.44 -7.98 12.85
CA ASP A 47 5.28 -7.63 13.65
C ASP A 47 5.25 -6.13 13.90
N PHE A 48 4.15 -5.48 13.57
CA PHE A 48 4.07 -4.02 13.59
C PHE A 48 2.62 -3.52 13.58
N VAL A 49 2.47 -2.26 14.00
CA VAL A 49 1.36 -1.39 13.64
C VAL A 49 1.90 -0.27 12.78
N ILE A 50 1.32 -0.06 11.60
CA ILE A 50 1.63 1.09 10.74
C ILE A 50 0.40 1.96 10.57
N ARG A 51 0.62 3.28 10.59
CA ARG A 51 -0.38 4.29 10.26
C ARG A 51 0.15 5.17 9.15
N ALA A 52 -0.71 5.51 8.22
CA ALA A 52 -0.40 6.38 7.10
C ALA A 52 -1.65 7.15 6.68
N LYS A 53 -1.44 8.22 5.93
CA LYS A 53 -2.50 8.85 5.15
C LYS A 53 -2.15 8.72 3.67
N PHE A 54 -3.16 8.43 2.86
CA PHE A 54 -3.03 8.41 1.41
C PHE A 54 -4.11 9.25 0.74
N ARG A 55 -3.85 9.62 -0.51
CA ARG A 55 -4.79 10.32 -1.37
C ARG A 55 -4.56 9.87 -2.81
N VAL A 56 -5.57 9.24 -3.42
CA VAL A 56 -5.50 8.78 -4.82
C VAL A 56 -6.26 9.75 -5.69
N HIS A 57 -5.55 10.44 -6.57
CA HIS A 57 -6.16 11.33 -7.55
C HIS A 57 -6.55 10.56 -8.82
N LYS A 58 -5.72 9.58 -9.22
CA LYS A 58 -5.90 8.85 -10.47
C LYS A 58 -5.23 7.48 -10.42
N GLY A 59 -5.88 6.49 -11.00
CA GLY A 59 -5.36 5.15 -11.23
C GLY A 59 -5.47 4.22 -10.03
N ASN A 60 -4.68 3.14 -10.07
CA ASN A 60 -4.64 2.08 -9.08
C ASN A 60 -3.25 2.02 -8.43
N SER A 61 -3.21 2.16 -7.13
CA SER A 61 -2.02 2.03 -6.28
C SER A 61 -2.21 0.90 -5.28
N GLY A 62 -1.21 0.68 -4.44
CA GLY A 62 -1.24 -0.28 -3.36
C GLY A 62 -0.22 0.04 -2.29
N PHE A 63 -0.52 -0.39 -1.07
CA PHE A 63 0.39 -0.35 0.05
C PHE A 63 0.83 -1.78 0.37
N TYR A 64 2.04 -2.15 -0.09
CA TYR A 64 2.61 -3.47 0.18
C TYR A 64 3.15 -3.58 1.59
N PHE A 65 3.06 -4.77 2.16
CA PHE A 65 3.70 -5.13 3.42
C PHE A 65 4.13 -6.59 3.41
N ARG A 66 5.18 -6.89 4.18
CA ARG A 66 5.82 -8.22 4.21
C ARG A 66 6.14 -8.73 2.80
N ALA A 67 6.45 -7.78 1.89
CA ALA A 67 6.75 -8.07 0.50
C ALA A 67 8.16 -8.62 0.32
N LYS A 68 8.35 -9.43 -0.72
CA LYS A 68 9.65 -9.95 -1.16
C LYS A 68 9.99 -9.41 -2.53
N LYS A 69 11.24 -9.04 -2.76
CA LYS A 69 11.75 -8.69 -4.09
C LYS A 69 11.79 -9.93 -4.96
N VAL A 70 11.27 -9.83 -6.17
CA VAL A 70 11.28 -10.90 -7.17
C VAL A 70 11.54 -10.34 -8.56
N ASN A 71 12.05 -11.19 -9.45
CA ASN A 71 12.19 -10.84 -10.87
C ASN A 71 10.86 -11.13 -11.58
N SER A 72 9.93 -10.18 -11.54
CA SER A 72 8.61 -10.27 -12.19
C SER A 72 8.17 -8.91 -12.72
N ALA A 73 7.06 -8.86 -13.44
CA ALA A 73 6.50 -7.62 -13.97
C ALA A 73 6.13 -6.59 -12.86
N VAL A 74 5.81 -7.07 -11.65
CA VAL A 74 5.48 -6.23 -10.48
C VAL A 74 6.71 -5.97 -9.61
N SER A 75 7.77 -6.78 -9.76
CA SER A 75 9.03 -6.72 -9.01
C SER A 75 8.93 -7.09 -7.52
N VAL A 76 7.74 -7.35 -7.00
CA VAL A 76 7.50 -7.82 -5.63
C VAL A 76 6.40 -8.88 -5.58
N ASN A 77 6.51 -9.79 -4.62
CA ASN A 77 5.43 -10.70 -4.18
C ASN A 77 5.07 -10.38 -2.74
N GLY A 78 3.82 -10.62 -2.34
CA GLY A 78 3.35 -10.45 -0.98
C GLY A 78 2.02 -9.74 -0.88
N PHE A 79 1.65 -9.36 0.34
CA PHE A 79 0.39 -8.67 0.58
C PHE A 79 0.42 -7.22 0.10
N GLN A 80 -0.68 -6.83 -0.52
CA GLN A 80 -0.99 -5.45 -0.89
C GLN A 80 -2.35 -5.06 -0.29
N ILE A 81 -2.39 -3.96 0.44
CA ILE A 81 -3.63 -3.25 0.70
C ILE A 81 -3.96 -2.48 -0.56
N GLU A 82 -5.12 -2.72 -1.14
CA GLU A 82 -5.60 -1.98 -2.30
C GLU A 82 -5.81 -0.51 -1.95
N VAL A 83 -5.26 0.37 -2.77
CA VAL A 83 -5.33 1.83 -2.65
C VAL A 83 -5.62 2.39 -4.04
N ASP A 84 -6.89 2.51 -4.37
CA ASP A 84 -7.33 2.94 -5.70
C ASP A 84 -8.52 3.89 -5.62
N THR A 85 -9.06 4.29 -6.77
CA THR A 85 -10.26 5.14 -6.85
C THR A 85 -11.57 4.36 -6.71
N SER A 86 -11.50 3.04 -6.49
CA SER A 86 -12.68 2.18 -6.39
C SER A 86 -13.07 1.84 -4.96
N GLN A 87 -14.18 1.15 -4.81
CA GLN A 87 -14.65 0.65 -3.53
C GLN A 87 -13.87 -0.61 -3.03
N LYS A 88 -12.85 -1.07 -3.75
CA LYS A 88 -11.97 -2.16 -3.31
C LYS A 88 -10.89 -1.69 -2.33
N THR A 89 -10.64 -0.38 -2.24
CA THR A 89 -9.67 0.22 -1.30
C THR A 89 -9.85 -0.33 0.11
N GLY A 90 -8.75 -0.79 0.72
CA GLY A 90 -8.75 -1.49 2.02
C GLY A 90 -8.90 -3.01 1.92
N GLY A 91 -9.18 -3.56 0.74
CA GLY A 91 -9.08 -4.99 0.49
C GLY A 91 -7.64 -5.49 0.47
N LEU A 92 -7.45 -6.80 0.64
CA LEU A 92 -6.14 -7.45 0.58
C LEU A 92 -5.99 -8.27 -0.69
N TYR A 93 -4.90 -8.02 -1.39
CA TYR A 93 -4.45 -8.77 -2.56
C TYR A 93 -3.09 -9.39 -2.27
N GLU A 94 -2.86 -10.62 -2.69
CA GLU A 94 -1.55 -11.28 -2.57
C GLU A 94 -0.92 -11.42 -3.96
N THR A 95 -0.01 -10.50 -4.26
CA THR A 95 0.75 -10.49 -5.52
C THR A 95 1.69 -11.69 -5.59
N GLY A 96 1.64 -12.43 -6.70
CA GLY A 96 2.41 -13.66 -6.88
C GLY A 96 1.90 -14.83 -6.03
N GLY A 97 0.71 -14.72 -5.44
CA GLY A 97 0.06 -15.73 -4.62
C GLY A 97 -1.40 -15.92 -4.96
N ARG A 98 -2.30 -15.73 -3.97
CA ARG A 98 -3.74 -16.03 -4.05
C ARG A 98 -4.59 -15.00 -4.79
N ALA A 99 -4.00 -13.89 -5.28
CA ALA A 99 -4.73 -12.75 -5.82
C ALA A 99 -5.62 -12.10 -4.74
N TRP A 100 -6.90 -11.86 -4.98
CA TRP A 100 -7.80 -11.31 -3.96
C TRP A 100 -7.98 -12.28 -2.79
N VAL A 101 -7.55 -11.84 -1.60
CA VAL A 101 -7.68 -12.57 -0.34
C VAL A 101 -8.95 -12.12 0.39
N THR A 102 -9.15 -10.81 0.50
CA THR A 102 -10.39 -10.21 1.01
C THR A 102 -10.76 -8.97 0.21
N LYS A 103 -12.03 -8.58 0.27
CA LYS A 103 -12.54 -7.30 -0.23
C LYS A 103 -13.50 -6.73 0.80
N PRO A 104 -13.56 -5.41 1.00
CA PRO A 104 -14.55 -4.80 1.87
C PRO A 104 -15.98 -5.16 1.43
N ASP A 105 -16.85 -5.47 2.37
CA ASP A 105 -18.26 -5.66 2.11
C ASP A 105 -19.02 -4.32 1.99
N LYS A 106 -20.32 -4.38 1.67
CA LYS A 106 -21.12 -3.17 1.51
C LYS A 106 -21.23 -2.35 2.80
N ALA A 107 -21.36 -2.99 3.96
CA ALA A 107 -21.50 -2.30 5.24
C ALA A 107 -20.19 -1.58 5.63
N GLU A 108 -19.04 -2.18 5.37
CA GLU A 108 -17.71 -1.59 5.55
C GLU A 108 -17.49 -0.41 4.60
N ILE A 109 -17.87 -0.56 3.32
CA ILE A 109 -17.82 0.50 2.31
C ILE A 109 -18.63 1.72 2.75
N ASP A 110 -19.85 1.52 3.18
CA ASP A 110 -20.74 2.60 3.59
C ASP A 110 -20.23 3.33 4.86
N LYS A 111 -19.66 2.57 5.81
CA LYS A 111 -19.16 3.13 7.10
C LYS A 111 -17.87 3.90 6.97
N ARG A 112 -16.92 3.43 6.16
CA ARG A 112 -15.57 4.03 6.06
C ARG A 112 -15.51 5.38 5.38
N LYS A 113 -16.56 5.76 4.64
CA LYS A 113 -16.71 7.06 3.95
C LYS A 113 -15.46 7.44 3.13
N TYR A 114 -14.91 6.49 2.39
CA TYR A 114 -13.77 6.73 1.53
C TYR A 114 -14.17 7.55 0.30
N ILE A 115 -13.48 8.66 0.06
CA ILE A 115 -13.68 9.54 -1.09
C ILE A 115 -12.36 9.66 -1.83
N PRO A 116 -12.26 9.17 -3.09
CA PRO A 116 -11.07 9.37 -3.91
C PRO A 116 -10.70 10.86 -4.04
N GLY A 117 -9.41 11.18 -3.96
CA GLY A 117 -8.92 12.56 -3.99
C GLY A 117 -8.87 13.25 -2.63
N GLU A 118 -9.46 12.68 -1.59
CA GLU A 118 -9.38 13.17 -0.22
C GLU A 118 -8.35 12.39 0.61
N TRP A 119 -7.80 13.05 1.64
CA TRP A 119 -6.88 12.39 2.57
C TRP A 119 -7.62 11.36 3.42
N THR A 120 -7.14 10.13 3.34
CA THR A 120 -7.73 8.94 3.93
C THR A 120 -6.76 8.30 4.92
N ASP A 121 -7.26 7.93 6.09
CA ASP A 121 -6.47 7.22 7.10
C ASP A 121 -6.38 5.73 6.76
N LEU A 122 -5.15 5.19 6.83
CA LEU A 122 -4.85 3.78 6.73
C LEU A 122 -4.18 3.34 8.03
N GLU A 123 -4.70 2.28 8.66
CA GLU A 123 -4.05 1.56 9.75
C GLU A 123 -3.92 0.09 9.38
N LEU A 124 -2.71 -0.44 9.50
CA LEU A 124 -2.42 -1.87 9.33
C LEU A 124 -1.80 -2.40 10.61
N ASN A 125 -2.41 -3.42 11.17
CA ASN A 125 -1.87 -4.22 12.27
C ASN A 125 -1.53 -5.62 11.74
N ALA A 126 -0.27 -6.04 11.92
CA ALA A 126 0.20 -7.35 11.51
C ALA A 126 1.06 -7.94 12.62
N VAL A 127 0.53 -8.93 13.33
CA VAL A 127 1.18 -9.62 14.46
C VAL A 127 1.12 -11.12 14.24
N GLY A 128 2.27 -11.77 14.17
CA GLY A 128 2.36 -13.15 13.77
C GLY A 128 1.66 -13.36 12.43
N ARG A 129 0.64 -14.19 12.41
CA ARG A 129 -0.18 -14.51 11.23
C ARG A 129 -1.55 -13.81 11.21
N ASN A 130 -1.75 -12.85 12.11
CA ASN A 130 -2.99 -12.08 12.14
C ASN A 130 -2.79 -10.71 11.52
N ILE A 131 -3.70 -10.31 10.66
CA ILE A 131 -3.64 -9.07 9.90
C ILE A 131 -4.97 -8.36 10.00
N THR A 132 -4.97 -7.07 10.32
CA THR A 132 -6.16 -6.22 10.32
C THR A 132 -5.85 -4.93 9.57
N VAL A 133 -6.69 -4.59 8.59
CA VAL A 133 -6.61 -3.34 7.82
C VAL A 133 -7.82 -2.48 8.14
N LYS A 134 -7.56 -1.21 8.47
CA LYS A 134 -8.62 -0.21 8.66
C LYS A 134 -8.44 0.96 7.70
N ILE A 135 -9.55 1.42 7.15
CA ILE A 135 -9.67 2.66 6.38
C ILE A 135 -10.60 3.60 7.14
N ASN A 136 -10.14 4.81 7.45
CA ASN A 136 -10.89 5.79 8.26
C ASN A 136 -11.45 5.19 9.56
N GLY A 137 -10.67 4.32 10.21
CA GLY A 137 -11.04 3.63 11.46
C GLY A 137 -11.96 2.41 11.30
N VAL A 138 -12.48 2.13 10.11
CA VAL A 138 -13.35 0.97 9.84
C VAL A 138 -12.51 -0.21 9.38
N ILE A 139 -12.70 -1.39 9.98
CA ILE A 139 -12.06 -2.64 9.53
C ILE A 139 -12.60 -2.99 8.14
N CYS A 140 -11.70 -3.08 7.16
CA CYS A 140 -12.00 -3.43 5.77
C CYS A 140 -11.45 -4.80 5.38
N SER A 141 -10.51 -5.32 6.15
CA SER A 141 -9.96 -6.67 5.96
C SER A 141 -9.43 -7.21 7.27
N GLU A 142 -9.75 -8.46 7.56
CA GLU A 142 -9.20 -9.20 8.71
C GLU A 142 -8.80 -10.60 8.27
N LEU A 143 -7.57 -11.01 8.61
CA LEU A 143 -7.09 -12.39 8.43
C LEU A 143 -6.62 -12.94 9.77
N LYS A 144 -7.01 -14.17 10.08
CA LYS A 144 -6.59 -14.91 11.28
C LYS A 144 -5.79 -16.13 10.87
N ASN A 145 -4.64 -16.33 11.50
CA ASN A 145 -3.73 -17.44 11.25
C ASN A 145 -3.41 -17.65 9.76
N ASP A 146 -3.19 -16.56 9.02
CA ASP A 146 -2.98 -16.58 7.58
C ASP A 146 -1.63 -17.20 7.20
N LYS A 147 -1.59 -17.92 6.07
CA LYS A 147 -0.40 -18.64 5.59
C LYS A 147 0.59 -17.77 4.79
N GLY A 148 0.28 -16.51 4.53
CA GLY A 148 1.16 -15.60 3.79
C GLY A 148 2.44 -15.24 4.55
N ASN A 149 3.26 -14.39 3.95
CA ASN A 149 4.54 -13.97 4.52
C ASN A 149 4.38 -13.34 5.90
N THR A 150 5.30 -13.66 6.81
CA THR A 150 5.34 -13.08 8.17
C THR A 150 6.40 -11.99 8.32
N LYS A 151 7.28 -11.78 7.33
CA LYS A 151 8.33 -10.76 7.31
C LYS A 151 8.61 -10.30 5.89
N GLY A 152 8.92 -9.03 5.71
CA GLY A 152 9.34 -8.44 4.43
C GLY A 152 9.26 -6.93 4.42
N TYR A 153 9.40 -6.37 3.22
CA TYR A 153 9.45 -4.94 2.97
C TYR A 153 8.05 -4.30 2.97
N PHE A 154 7.98 -2.99 3.23
CA PHE A 154 6.87 -2.15 2.81
C PHE A 154 7.11 -1.63 1.40
N GLY A 155 6.04 -1.35 0.67
CA GLY A 155 6.14 -0.77 -0.66
C GLY A 155 4.92 0.04 -1.04
N LEU A 156 5.15 1.11 -1.80
CA LEU A 156 4.11 1.91 -2.43
C LEU A 156 4.12 1.62 -3.93
N GLN A 157 2.96 1.45 -4.55
CA GLN A 157 2.85 1.03 -5.95
C GLN A 157 2.34 2.13 -6.86
N LEU A 158 2.87 2.15 -8.09
CA LEU A 158 2.28 2.75 -9.27
C LEU A 158 1.96 1.63 -10.25
N HIS A 159 0.68 1.42 -10.57
CA HIS A 159 0.28 0.36 -11.49
C HIS A 159 0.69 0.69 -12.93
N GLY A 160 1.46 -0.20 -13.58
CA GLY A 160 1.90 -0.02 -14.96
C GLY A 160 0.73 0.00 -15.95
N GLY A 161 0.88 0.75 -17.05
CA GLY A 161 -0.12 0.88 -18.10
C GLY A 161 -1.31 1.76 -17.75
N GLN A 162 -1.24 2.49 -16.64
CA GLN A 162 -2.24 3.46 -16.20
C GLN A 162 -1.58 4.83 -15.99
N GLU A 163 -2.37 5.89 -16.19
CA GLU A 163 -1.98 7.20 -15.69
C GLU A 163 -2.21 7.22 -14.18
N MET A 164 -1.15 7.52 -13.43
CA MET A 164 -1.16 7.44 -11.97
C MET A 164 -0.85 8.78 -11.33
N LYS A 165 -1.59 9.09 -10.25
CA LYS A 165 -1.24 10.15 -9.31
C LYS A 165 -1.74 9.78 -7.92
N VAL A 166 -0.82 9.52 -7.00
CA VAL A 166 -1.10 9.15 -5.61
C VAL A 166 -0.14 9.86 -4.67
N GLU A 167 -0.62 10.18 -3.49
CA GLU A 167 0.19 10.79 -2.44
C GLU A 167 0.08 9.97 -1.14
N TYR A 168 1.21 9.88 -0.42
CA TYR A 168 1.29 9.27 0.91
C TYR A 168 2.00 10.21 1.88
N ARG A 169 1.50 10.30 3.12
CA ARG A 169 2.15 11.09 4.20
C ARG A 169 1.93 10.47 5.57
N ASN A 170 2.62 11.00 6.57
CA ASN A 170 2.50 10.58 7.97
C ASN A 170 2.67 9.06 8.13
N ILE A 171 3.61 8.46 7.38
CA ILE A 171 3.88 7.03 7.47
C ILE A 171 4.68 6.77 8.73
N GLN A 172 4.02 6.23 9.75
CA GLN A 172 4.57 5.92 11.06
C GLN A 172 4.47 4.42 11.33
N ILE A 173 5.49 3.85 11.94
CA ILE A 173 5.52 2.44 12.33
C ILE A 173 5.85 2.32 13.80
N LYS A 174 5.20 1.35 14.45
CA LYS A 174 5.56 0.81 15.75
C LYS A 174 5.84 -0.68 15.56
N GLU A 175 7.10 -1.07 15.69
CA GLU A 175 7.48 -2.49 15.76
C GLU A 175 7.07 -3.07 17.12
N LEU A 176 6.69 -4.35 17.14
CA LEU A 176 6.14 -5.07 18.30
C LEU A 176 7.01 -6.26 18.68
#